data_bdcf547b999f7d5dbf013afb999c1705
#
_entry.id   bdcf547b999f7d5dbf013afb999c1705
#
_cell.length_a   1.000
_cell.length_b   1.000
_cell.length_c   1.000
_cell.angle_alpha   90.00
_cell.angle_beta   90.00
_cell.angle_gamma   90.00
#
_symmetry.space_group_name_H-M   'P 1'
#
loop_
_entity.id
_entity.type
_entity.pdbx_description
1 polymer ?
#
loop_
_entity_poly.entity_id
_entity_poly.type
_entity_poly.pdbx_seq_one_letter_code
_entity_poly.pdbx_strand_id
1 'polypeptide(L)'
;MTKLTQIHLELTRRCPIECPKCPRTIDKEAYKANTDIDLSTLKTVLEGQYLDLIICSGNLGDPIYHPDLFVILEFLKTKCKMIKLHTNGSGKKEKWWRTFYSIIRDTDRIVFGLDGLKDTNQLYRKNQDWSQVFKAMQIGKKFKKNIIWQWIPFKHNEDQISRARFMAKRYNIQFLILKSHRWEDNDQFKPLNKDLYVNTSRLDLIK
;
A
#
# COMPACT_ATOMS: atom_id res chain seq x y z
N MET A 1 -16.68 -13.52 -24.28
CA MET A 1 -15.74 -12.45 -23.82
C MET A 1 -15.65 -12.48 -22.32
N THR A 2 -14.47 -12.60 -21.76
CA THR A 2 -14.25 -12.58 -20.30
C THR A 2 -14.51 -11.15 -19.79
N LYS A 3 -15.48 -10.99 -18.90
CA LYS A 3 -15.81 -9.67 -18.32
C LYS A 3 -14.67 -9.23 -17.40
N LEU A 4 -14.15 -8.02 -17.60
CA LEU A 4 -13.18 -7.43 -16.69
C LEU A 4 -13.85 -7.18 -15.33
N THR A 5 -13.31 -7.78 -14.27
CA THR A 5 -13.87 -7.67 -12.91
C THR A 5 -13.04 -6.79 -11.99
N GLN A 6 -11.75 -6.64 -12.28
CA GLN A 6 -10.85 -5.81 -11.48
C GLN A 6 -9.78 -5.14 -12.34
N ILE A 7 -9.27 -4.01 -11.84
CA ILE A 7 -8.15 -3.27 -12.42
C ILE A 7 -7.20 -2.79 -11.33
N HIS A 8 -5.92 -2.71 -11.67
CA HIS A 8 -4.89 -2.12 -10.84
C HIS A 8 -4.45 -0.79 -11.45
N LEU A 9 -4.55 0.29 -10.70
CA LEU A 9 -4.22 1.64 -11.11
C LEU A 9 -3.01 2.17 -10.33
N GLU A 10 -2.01 2.65 -11.03
CA GLU A 10 -0.93 3.48 -10.50
C GLU A 10 -1.29 4.95 -10.74
N LEU A 11 -1.76 5.63 -9.72
CA LEU A 11 -2.27 7.00 -9.85
C LEU A 11 -1.16 8.04 -9.98
N THR A 12 0.01 7.80 -9.38
CA THR A 12 1.11 8.77 -9.33
C THR A 12 2.45 8.06 -9.09
N ARG A 13 3.54 8.71 -9.52
CA ARG A 13 4.91 8.32 -9.15
C ARG A 13 5.46 9.06 -7.92
N ARG A 14 4.67 9.91 -7.29
CA ARG A 14 5.09 10.66 -6.10
C ARG A 14 5.09 9.74 -4.87
N CYS A 15 6.19 9.75 -4.12
CA CYS A 15 6.31 9.04 -2.85
C CYS A 15 7.44 9.65 -2.03
N PRO A 16 7.25 9.94 -0.72
CA PRO A 16 8.26 10.60 0.10
C PRO A 16 9.27 9.64 0.73
N ILE A 17 9.02 8.33 0.70
CA ILE A 17 9.89 7.34 1.32
C ILE A 17 10.88 6.74 0.32
N GLU A 18 12.01 6.24 0.83
CA GLU A 18 13.13 5.71 0.05
C GLU A 18 13.42 4.25 0.44
N CYS A 19 12.46 3.35 0.15
CA CYS A 19 12.66 1.93 0.42
C CYS A 19 13.82 1.37 -0.43
N PRO A 20 14.80 0.65 0.14
CA PRO A 20 16.01 0.22 -0.57
C PRO A 20 15.76 -0.61 -1.85
N LYS A 21 14.72 -1.43 -1.86
CA LYS A 21 14.36 -2.26 -3.03
C LYS A 21 13.24 -1.66 -3.89
N CYS A 22 12.95 -0.39 -3.73
CA CYS A 22 12.02 0.31 -4.61
C CYS A 22 12.75 0.72 -5.90
N PRO A 23 12.20 0.46 -7.10
CA PRO A 23 12.81 0.90 -8.36
C PRO A 23 13.18 2.39 -8.37
N ARG A 24 12.34 3.25 -7.79
CA ARG A 24 12.61 4.68 -7.64
C ARG A 24 13.84 5.02 -6.80
N THR A 25 14.20 4.15 -5.86
CA THR A 25 15.40 4.33 -5.02
C THR A 25 16.63 3.74 -5.68
N ILE A 26 16.45 2.63 -6.42
CA ILE A 26 17.54 1.94 -7.14
C ILE A 26 18.00 2.75 -8.33
N ASP A 27 17.05 3.25 -9.14
CA ASP A 27 17.34 4.04 -10.33
C ASP A 27 16.61 5.39 -10.25
N LYS A 28 17.21 6.33 -9.53
CA LYS A 28 16.63 7.66 -9.30
C LYS A 28 16.47 8.46 -10.60
N GLU A 29 17.36 8.28 -11.56
CA GLU A 29 17.31 9.04 -12.81
C GLU A 29 16.19 8.57 -13.73
N ALA A 30 16.00 7.24 -13.89
CA ALA A 30 14.91 6.68 -14.69
C ALA A 30 13.51 7.06 -14.13
N TYR A 31 13.43 7.30 -12.82
CA TYR A 31 12.14 7.59 -12.15
C TYR A 31 12.06 9.00 -11.56
N LYS A 32 12.88 9.93 -12.05
CA LYS A 32 12.96 11.31 -11.57
C LYS A 32 11.68 12.12 -11.82
N ALA A 33 11.01 11.89 -12.96
CA ALA A 33 9.79 12.61 -13.30
C ALA A 33 8.61 12.16 -12.43
N ASN A 34 8.00 13.13 -11.76
CA ASN A 34 6.70 12.92 -11.13
C ASN A 34 5.64 12.90 -12.23
N THR A 35 5.03 11.72 -12.46
CA THR A 35 3.91 11.58 -13.38
C THR A 35 2.66 11.23 -12.59
N ASP A 36 1.57 11.91 -12.93
CA ASP A 36 0.26 11.71 -12.33
C ASP A 36 -0.70 11.33 -13.45
N ILE A 37 -1.60 10.37 -13.23
CA ILE A 37 -2.66 10.07 -14.18
C ILE A 37 -3.75 11.13 -14.04
N ASP A 38 -4.14 11.75 -15.14
CA ASP A 38 -5.22 12.73 -15.11
C ASP A 38 -6.62 12.08 -15.11
N LEU A 39 -7.61 12.83 -14.66
CA LEU A 39 -8.98 12.35 -14.56
C LEU A 39 -9.59 12.04 -15.93
N SER A 40 -9.18 12.74 -17.00
CA SER A 40 -9.69 12.51 -18.35
C SER A 40 -9.25 11.16 -18.87
N THR A 41 -8.01 10.78 -18.68
CA THR A 41 -7.47 9.45 -18.98
C THR A 41 -8.24 8.36 -18.23
N LEU A 42 -8.51 8.56 -16.92
CA LEU A 42 -9.29 7.60 -16.15
C LEU A 42 -10.74 7.47 -16.66
N LYS A 43 -11.36 8.57 -17.07
CA LYS A 43 -12.71 8.55 -17.67
C LYS A 43 -12.74 7.75 -18.96
N THR A 44 -11.74 7.92 -19.82
CA THR A 44 -11.63 7.16 -21.09
C THR A 44 -11.40 5.67 -20.83
N VAL A 45 -10.43 5.32 -19.97
CA VAL A 45 -10.11 3.92 -19.68
C VAL A 45 -11.25 3.17 -19.02
N LEU A 46 -12.06 3.85 -18.19
CA LEU A 46 -13.17 3.26 -17.45
C LEU A 46 -14.55 3.57 -18.11
N GLU A 47 -14.57 4.05 -19.35
CA GLU A 47 -15.83 4.26 -20.07
C GLU A 47 -16.59 2.94 -20.23
N GLY A 48 -17.89 2.95 -19.96
CA GLY A 48 -18.74 1.76 -20.02
C GLY A 48 -18.42 0.65 -19.01
N GLN A 49 -17.39 0.80 -18.16
CA GLN A 49 -17.00 -0.21 -17.18
C GLN A 49 -17.65 0.03 -15.81
N TYR A 50 -18.08 -1.08 -15.18
CA TYR A 50 -18.39 -1.14 -13.75
C TYR A 50 -17.77 -2.40 -13.16
N LEU A 51 -16.80 -2.23 -12.26
CA LEU A 51 -15.90 -3.27 -11.76
C LEU A 51 -16.30 -3.75 -10.36
N ASP A 52 -15.92 -4.96 -10.01
CA ASP A 52 -16.05 -5.43 -8.63
C ASP A 52 -14.98 -4.75 -7.73
N LEU A 53 -13.77 -4.53 -8.27
CA LEU A 53 -12.64 -4.01 -7.51
C LEU A 53 -11.75 -3.09 -8.35
N ILE A 54 -11.45 -1.91 -7.81
CA ILE A 54 -10.34 -1.07 -8.27
C ILE A 54 -9.27 -1.06 -7.19
N ILE A 55 -8.05 -1.46 -7.54
CA ILE A 55 -6.89 -1.42 -6.65
C ILE A 55 -6.07 -0.19 -7.01
N CYS A 56 -5.99 0.77 -6.08
CA CYS A 56 -5.09 1.90 -6.20
C CYS A 56 -3.83 1.58 -5.39
N SER A 57 -2.76 1.20 -6.08
CA SER A 57 -1.45 1.02 -5.45
C SER A 57 -0.37 1.37 -6.45
N GLY A 58 0.83 1.63 -5.97
CA GLY A 58 1.94 1.98 -6.84
C GLY A 58 3.13 1.04 -6.63
N ASN A 59 3.73 0.57 -7.72
CA ASN A 59 5.08 0.05 -7.71
C ASN A 59 6.10 1.20 -7.65
N LEU A 60 5.72 2.36 -8.21
CA LEU A 60 6.58 3.53 -8.37
C LEU A 60 6.13 4.74 -7.55
N GLY A 61 4.97 4.71 -6.93
CA GLY A 61 4.44 5.83 -6.17
C GLY A 61 3.56 5.44 -5.00
N ASP A 62 2.90 6.42 -4.42
CA ASP A 62 1.91 6.20 -3.38
C ASP A 62 0.66 7.03 -3.69
N PRO A 63 -0.52 6.41 -3.84
CA PRO A 63 -1.75 7.06 -4.27
C PRO A 63 -2.11 8.32 -3.48
N ILE A 64 -1.80 8.38 -2.17
CA ILE A 64 -2.15 9.54 -1.34
C ILE A 64 -1.37 10.81 -1.70
N TYR A 65 -0.37 10.71 -2.57
CA TYR A 65 0.41 11.85 -3.07
C TYR A 65 -0.06 12.38 -4.42
N HIS A 66 -1.09 11.75 -5.01
CA HIS A 66 -1.73 12.33 -6.18
C HIS A 66 -2.40 13.66 -5.82
N PRO A 67 -2.13 14.77 -6.54
CA PRO A 67 -2.68 16.09 -6.22
C PRO A 67 -4.22 16.09 -6.18
N ASP A 68 -4.86 15.41 -7.14
CA ASP A 68 -6.31 15.37 -7.29
C ASP A 68 -6.95 14.08 -6.72
N LEU A 69 -6.29 13.43 -5.73
CA LEU A 69 -6.75 12.14 -5.21
C LEU A 69 -8.22 12.12 -4.84
N PHE A 70 -8.71 13.17 -4.17
CA PHE A 70 -10.09 13.18 -3.69
C PHE A 70 -11.11 13.21 -4.83
N VAL A 71 -10.83 13.99 -5.88
CA VAL A 71 -11.66 14.04 -7.08
C VAL A 71 -11.64 12.70 -7.81
N ILE A 72 -10.46 12.09 -7.92
CA ILE A 72 -10.30 10.76 -8.50
C ILE A 72 -11.08 9.71 -7.71
N LEU A 73 -11.00 9.69 -6.38
CA LEU A 73 -11.74 8.74 -5.56
C LEU A 73 -13.25 8.90 -5.73
N GLU A 74 -13.77 10.12 -5.79
CA GLU A 74 -15.19 10.35 -6.06
C GLU A 74 -15.61 9.78 -7.42
N PHE A 75 -14.81 9.96 -8.46
CA PHE A 75 -15.05 9.35 -9.77
C PHE A 75 -14.96 7.82 -9.71
N LEU A 76 -13.92 7.24 -9.12
CA LEU A 76 -13.74 5.79 -9.05
C LEU A 76 -14.86 5.09 -8.29
N LYS A 77 -15.45 5.73 -7.29
CA LYS A 77 -16.62 5.20 -6.58
C LYS A 77 -17.83 4.96 -7.50
N THR A 78 -17.96 5.71 -8.58
CA THR A 78 -19.03 5.51 -9.59
C THR A 78 -18.72 4.34 -10.54
N LYS A 79 -17.50 3.80 -10.52
CA LYS A 79 -16.99 2.80 -11.46
C LYS A 79 -16.77 1.42 -10.83
N CYS A 80 -16.94 1.27 -9.52
CA CYS A 80 -16.72 -0.02 -8.86
C CYS A 80 -17.51 -0.20 -7.57
N LYS A 81 -17.67 -1.48 -7.19
CA LYS A 81 -18.25 -1.87 -5.90
C LYS A 81 -17.32 -1.54 -4.74
N MET A 82 -16.00 -1.69 -4.91
CA MET A 82 -15.00 -1.53 -3.86
C MET A 82 -13.70 -0.91 -4.41
N ILE A 83 -13.13 0.02 -3.65
CA ILE A 83 -11.76 0.51 -3.85
C ILE A 83 -10.87 -0.11 -2.78
N LYS A 84 -9.72 -0.63 -3.18
CA LYS A 84 -8.63 -1.06 -2.30
C LYS A 84 -7.44 -0.14 -2.51
N LEU A 85 -7.16 0.73 -1.55
CA LEU A 85 -6.07 1.70 -1.65
C LEU A 85 -4.90 1.25 -0.77
N HIS A 86 -3.73 1.08 -1.39
CA HIS A 86 -2.48 0.78 -0.72
C HIS A 86 -1.67 2.05 -0.52
N THR A 87 -1.14 2.25 0.69
CA THR A 87 -0.32 3.41 1.00
C THR A 87 0.75 3.09 2.04
N ASN A 88 1.86 3.82 2.00
CA ASN A 88 2.81 3.85 3.10
C ASN A 88 2.35 4.78 4.25
N GLY A 89 1.36 5.63 4.01
CA GLY A 89 0.74 6.49 5.01
C GLY A 89 1.57 7.69 5.48
N SER A 90 2.75 7.93 4.90
CA SER A 90 3.68 8.97 5.38
C SER A 90 3.22 10.39 5.04
N GLY A 91 3.70 11.36 5.81
CA GLY A 91 3.70 12.79 5.48
C GLY A 91 2.33 13.49 5.47
N LYS A 92 1.24 12.82 5.80
CA LYS A 92 -0.09 13.42 5.90
C LYS A 92 -0.49 13.69 7.34
N LYS A 93 -0.90 14.93 7.63
CA LYS A 93 -1.34 15.34 8.97
C LYS A 93 -2.71 14.77 9.33
N GLU A 94 -3.08 14.75 10.61
CA GLU A 94 -4.34 14.21 11.12
C GLU A 94 -5.57 14.81 10.41
N LYS A 95 -5.60 16.14 10.17
CA LYS A 95 -6.71 16.80 9.45
C LYS A 95 -6.93 16.18 8.06
N TRP A 96 -5.85 15.91 7.31
CA TRP A 96 -5.95 15.29 5.99
C TRP A 96 -6.57 13.88 6.08
N TRP A 97 -6.15 13.07 7.06
CA TRP A 97 -6.70 11.72 7.25
C TRP A 97 -8.18 11.75 7.63
N ARG A 98 -8.61 12.72 8.44
CA ARG A 98 -10.04 12.90 8.76
C ARG A 98 -10.85 13.20 7.51
N THR A 99 -10.40 14.12 6.65
CA THR A 99 -11.03 14.41 5.36
C THR A 99 -11.02 13.18 4.45
N PHE A 100 -9.89 12.46 4.34
CA PHE A 100 -9.80 11.25 3.55
C PHE A 100 -10.82 10.19 3.99
N TYR A 101 -10.92 9.91 5.29
CA TYR A 101 -11.86 8.91 5.80
C TYR A 101 -13.33 9.33 5.71
N SER A 102 -13.65 10.61 5.65
CA SER A 102 -15.02 11.05 5.39
C SER A 102 -15.50 10.75 3.96
N ILE A 103 -14.56 10.60 3.02
CA ILE A 103 -14.85 10.29 1.62
C ILE A 103 -14.92 8.78 1.35
N ILE A 104 -14.11 7.97 2.04
CA ILE A 104 -14.01 6.53 1.85
C ILE A 104 -15.30 5.84 2.28
N ARG A 105 -15.82 4.92 1.44
CA ARG A 105 -17.00 4.09 1.74
C ARG A 105 -16.65 3.00 2.77
N ASP A 106 -17.66 2.45 3.42
CA ASP A 106 -17.46 1.35 4.39
C ASP A 106 -17.10 0.03 3.70
N THR A 107 -17.40 -0.10 2.41
CA THR A 107 -16.96 -1.25 1.58
C THR A 107 -15.51 -1.17 1.15
N ASP A 108 -14.92 0.03 1.10
CA ASP A 108 -13.55 0.25 0.66
C ASP A 108 -12.54 -0.26 1.71
N ARG A 109 -11.32 -0.58 1.25
CA ARG A 109 -10.23 -1.09 2.10
C ARG A 109 -9.00 -0.22 1.97
N ILE A 110 -8.43 0.19 3.10
CA ILE A 110 -7.20 0.97 3.14
C ILE A 110 -6.10 0.11 3.73
N VAL A 111 -5.08 -0.17 2.92
CA VAL A 111 -3.96 -1.05 3.26
C VAL A 111 -2.73 -0.20 3.52
N PHE A 112 -2.26 -0.23 4.76
CA PHE A 112 -1.05 0.46 5.17
C PHE A 112 0.15 -0.46 5.14
N GLY A 113 1.18 -0.11 4.38
CA GLY A 113 2.48 -0.77 4.41
C GLY A 113 3.33 -0.23 5.55
N LEU A 114 3.47 -1.01 6.62
CA LEU A 114 4.26 -0.68 7.80
C LEU A 114 5.02 -1.93 8.24
N ASP A 115 6.32 -1.99 7.89
CA ASP A 115 7.13 -3.21 7.93
C ASP A 115 8.13 -3.19 9.08
N GLY A 116 7.65 -3.22 10.29
CA GLY A 116 8.40 -3.19 11.53
C GLY A 116 7.63 -2.48 12.63
N LEU A 117 8.07 -2.62 13.86
CA LEU A 117 7.65 -1.78 14.97
C LEU A 117 8.42 -0.45 14.91
N LYS A 118 8.20 0.42 15.89
CA LYS A 118 8.75 1.79 15.90
C LYS A 118 10.27 1.84 15.78
N ASP A 119 10.95 0.84 16.33
CA ASP A 119 12.41 0.69 16.39
C ASP A 119 13.04 0.15 15.10
N THR A 120 12.30 -0.62 14.30
CA THR A 120 12.87 -1.34 13.14
C THR A 120 12.30 -0.91 11.81
N ASN A 121 11.13 -0.29 11.78
CA ASN A 121 10.44 0.05 10.53
C ASN A 121 11.31 0.88 9.56
N GLN A 122 12.08 1.83 10.07
CA GLN A 122 12.93 2.70 9.23
C GLN A 122 14.18 1.99 8.67
N LEU A 123 14.49 0.78 9.11
CA LEU A 123 15.57 -0.01 8.50
C LEU A 123 15.27 -0.30 7.02
N TYR A 124 13.99 -0.47 6.69
CA TYR A 124 13.54 -0.64 5.31
C TYR A 124 12.71 0.54 4.79
N ARG A 125 11.71 1.01 5.55
CA ARG A 125 10.85 2.15 5.19
C ARG A 125 11.52 3.47 5.53
N LYS A 126 12.65 3.79 4.89
CA LYS A 126 13.39 5.03 5.13
C LYS A 126 12.48 6.25 4.94
N ASN A 127 12.58 7.21 5.85
CA ASN A 127 11.76 8.44 5.89
C ASN A 127 10.28 8.21 6.24
N GLN A 128 9.87 7.03 6.72
CA GLN A 128 8.53 6.80 7.21
C GLN A 128 8.44 7.07 8.72
N ASP A 129 7.57 7.99 9.14
CA ASP A 129 7.25 8.17 10.57
C ASP A 129 6.23 7.13 11.02
N TRP A 130 6.72 6.11 11.74
CA TRP A 130 5.89 5.03 12.25
C TRP A 130 4.71 5.52 13.09
N SER A 131 4.95 6.51 13.97
CA SER A 131 3.93 7.02 14.88
C SER A 131 2.81 7.74 14.14
N GLN A 132 3.14 8.53 13.11
CA GLN A 132 2.14 9.19 12.26
C GLN A 132 1.31 8.17 11.48
N VAL A 133 1.94 7.15 10.90
CA VAL A 133 1.23 6.12 10.14
C VAL A 133 0.31 5.30 11.04
N PHE A 134 0.80 4.87 12.20
CA PHE A 134 -0.01 4.13 13.15
C PHE A 134 -1.20 4.96 13.67
N LYS A 135 -0.99 6.27 13.90
CA LYS A 135 -2.07 7.21 14.24
C LYS A 135 -3.10 7.34 13.12
N ALA A 136 -2.66 7.37 11.85
CA ALA A 136 -3.57 7.40 10.70
C ALA A 136 -4.48 6.16 10.67
N MET A 137 -3.94 4.97 10.91
CA MET A 137 -4.74 3.74 11.04
C MET A 137 -5.77 3.83 12.17
N GLN A 138 -5.37 4.33 13.34
CA GLN A 138 -6.26 4.52 14.48
C GLN A 138 -7.40 5.51 14.16
N ILE A 139 -7.13 6.60 13.45
CA ILE A 139 -8.15 7.54 13.00
C ILE A 139 -9.14 6.82 12.08
N GLY A 140 -8.65 6.02 11.11
CA GLY A 140 -9.52 5.25 10.23
C GLY A 140 -10.47 4.32 11.00
N LYS A 141 -10.00 3.68 12.07
CA LYS A 141 -10.85 2.85 12.95
C LYS A 141 -11.90 3.67 13.70
N LYS A 142 -11.59 4.90 14.13
CA LYS A 142 -12.58 5.81 14.70
C LYS A 142 -13.69 6.18 13.71
N PHE A 143 -13.36 6.25 12.42
CA PHE A 143 -14.31 6.41 11.30
C PHE A 143 -14.98 5.09 10.88
N LYS A 144 -14.79 3.99 11.61
CA LYS A 144 -15.33 2.64 11.32
C LYS A 144 -14.90 2.09 9.96
N LYS A 145 -13.75 2.53 9.42
CA LYS A 145 -13.26 2.08 8.11
C LYS A 145 -12.52 0.75 8.18
N ASN A 146 -12.46 0.06 7.05
CA ASN A 146 -11.73 -1.21 6.88
C ASN A 146 -10.24 -0.92 6.73
N ILE A 147 -9.52 -0.92 7.83
CA ILE A 147 -8.08 -0.67 7.89
C ILE A 147 -7.34 -1.99 7.97
N ILE A 148 -6.36 -2.15 7.07
CA ILE A 148 -5.49 -3.32 7.01
C ILE A 148 -4.06 -2.85 7.23
N TRP A 149 -3.38 -3.44 8.19
CA TRP A 149 -1.95 -3.31 8.38
C TRP A 149 -1.26 -4.43 7.61
N GLN A 150 -0.66 -4.13 6.47
CA GLN A 150 0.15 -5.04 5.69
C GLN A 150 1.59 -5.01 6.20
N TRP A 151 2.14 -6.18 6.46
CA TRP A 151 3.49 -6.40 6.92
C TRP A 151 4.24 -7.29 5.95
N ILE A 152 5.39 -6.84 5.48
CA ILE A 152 6.33 -7.67 4.73
C ILE A 152 7.40 -8.15 5.72
N PRO A 153 7.56 -9.48 5.90
CA PRO A 153 8.62 -10.01 6.72
C PRO A 153 10.01 -9.73 6.11
N PHE A 154 10.90 -9.25 6.97
CA PHE A 154 12.32 -9.04 6.71
C PHE A 154 13.13 -9.69 7.85
N LYS A 155 14.41 -9.95 7.63
CA LYS A 155 15.32 -10.46 8.66
C LYS A 155 15.29 -9.66 9.96
N HIS A 156 15.13 -8.34 9.88
CA HIS A 156 15.15 -7.44 11.03
C HIS A 156 13.80 -7.25 11.73
N ASN A 157 12.71 -7.85 11.20
CA ASN A 157 11.37 -7.66 11.76
C ASN A 157 10.58 -8.97 11.92
N GLU A 158 11.13 -10.12 11.51
CA GLU A 158 10.41 -11.40 11.55
C GLU A 158 10.06 -11.86 12.98
N ASP A 159 10.87 -11.52 13.94
CA ASP A 159 10.64 -11.78 15.37
C ASP A 159 9.56 -10.86 15.98
N GLN A 160 9.26 -9.74 15.34
CA GLN A 160 8.28 -8.77 15.81
C GLN A 160 6.83 -9.06 15.38
N ILE A 161 6.62 -10.04 14.48
CA ILE A 161 5.30 -10.34 13.88
C ILE A 161 4.23 -10.60 14.94
N SER A 162 4.56 -11.36 15.98
CA SER A 162 3.59 -11.68 17.06
C SER A 162 3.17 -10.43 17.84
N ARG A 163 4.13 -9.54 18.14
CA ARG A 163 3.84 -8.25 18.81
C ARG A 163 3.01 -7.32 17.93
N ALA A 164 3.34 -7.23 16.64
CA ALA A 164 2.59 -6.42 15.68
C ALA A 164 1.15 -6.93 15.53
N ARG A 165 0.95 -8.24 15.44
CA ARG A 165 -0.37 -8.88 15.38
C ARG A 165 -1.19 -8.60 16.64
N PHE A 166 -0.58 -8.70 17.83
CA PHE A 166 -1.24 -8.37 19.09
C PHE A 166 -1.66 -6.88 19.12
N MET A 167 -0.78 -5.95 18.70
CA MET A 167 -1.11 -4.54 18.58
C MET A 167 -2.27 -4.29 17.61
N ALA A 168 -2.23 -4.89 16.43
CA ALA A 168 -3.29 -4.76 15.44
C ALA A 168 -4.65 -5.22 16.01
N LYS A 169 -4.67 -6.38 16.69
CA LYS A 169 -5.88 -6.91 17.38
C LYS A 169 -6.42 -5.91 18.41
N ARG A 170 -5.54 -5.33 19.24
CA ARG A 170 -5.93 -4.37 20.29
C ARG A 170 -6.63 -3.13 19.72
N TYR A 171 -6.26 -2.70 18.51
CA TYR A 171 -6.86 -1.56 17.84
C TYR A 171 -7.93 -1.94 16.80
N ASN A 172 -8.33 -3.22 16.75
CA ASN A 172 -9.29 -3.74 15.79
C ASN A 172 -8.86 -3.48 14.32
N ILE A 173 -7.57 -3.59 14.04
CA ILE A 173 -6.96 -3.45 12.72
C ILE A 173 -6.70 -4.85 12.17
N GLN A 174 -7.11 -5.13 10.93
CA GLN A 174 -6.77 -6.39 10.28
C GLN A 174 -5.27 -6.44 10.01
N PHE A 175 -4.60 -7.54 10.39
CA PHE A 175 -3.18 -7.75 10.15
C PHE A 175 -2.96 -8.75 9.03
N LEU A 176 -2.21 -8.35 7.98
CA LEU A 176 -1.93 -9.16 6.81
C LEU A 176 -0.42 -9.31 6.62
N ILE A 177 0.07 -10.54 6.59
CA ILE A 177 1.45 -10.84 6.20
C ILE A 177 1.48 -11.03 4.69
N LEU A 178 2.33 -10.24 4.01
CA LEU A 178 2.61 -10.38 2.58
C LEU A 178 4.00 -10.99 2.40
N LYS A 179 4.06 -12.25 1.98
CA LYS A 179 5.32 -12.92 1.67
C LYS A 179 5.88 -12.36 0.35
N SER A 180 7.08 -11.81 0.42
CA SER A 180 7.78 -11.26 -0.75
C SER A 180 8.59 -12.35 -1.46
N HIS A 181 8.76 -12.18 -2.77
CA HIS A 181 9.63 -13.01 -3.62
C HIS A 181 10.88 -12.26 -4.12
N ARG A 182 11.11 -11.03 -3.63
CA ARG A 182 12.17 -10.12 -4.14
C ARG A 182 13.54 -10.39 -3.50
N TRP A 183 13.85 -11.64 -3.19
CA TRP A 183 15.05 -11.98 -2.45
C TRP A 183 16.08 -12.68 -3.32
N GLU A 184 17.28 -12.14 -3.36
CA GLU A 184 18.49 -12.82 -3.84
C GLU A 184 19.10 -13.67 -2.72
N ASP A 185 20.02 -14.57 -3.04
CA ASP A 185 20.51 -15.53 -2.03
C ASP A 185 21.18 -14.88 -0.82
N ASN A 186 21.94 -13.83 -1.02
CA ASN A 186 22.65 -13.12 0.06
C ASN A 186 22.01 -11.76 0.42
N ASP A 187 20.71 -11.60 0.19
CA ASP A 187 20.03 -10.36 0.46
C ASP A 187 19.96 -10.07 1.97
N GLN A 188 20.50 -8.92 2.38
CA GLN A 188 20.51 -8.50 3.78
C GLN A 188 19.13 -8.38 4.43
N PHE A 189 18.08 -8.21 3.62
CA PHE A 189 16.70 -8.09 4.08
C PHE A 189 15.93 -9.41 4.06
N LYS A 190 16.45 -10.47 3.41
CA LYS A 190 15.77 -11.75 3.29
C LYS A 190 15.49 -12.35 4.67
N PRO A 191 14.24 -12.74 4.99
CA PRO A 191 13.94 -13.41 6.23
C PRO A 191 14.77 -14.69 6.42
N LEU A 192 15.14 -15.00 7.65
CA LEU A 192 15.82 -16.27 7.99
C LEU A 192 14.82 -17.43 7.95
N ASN A 193 13.60 -17.19 8.40
CA ASN A 193 12.54 -18.18 8.36
C ASN A 193 12.00 -18.35 6.92
N LYS A 194 12.20 -19.54 6.35
CA LYS A 194 11.79 -19.89 4.98
C LYS A 194 10.28 -19.85 4.76
N ASP A 195 9.48 -19.96 5.80
CA ASP A 195 8.02 -19.88 5.72
C ASP A 195 7.50 -18.45 5.54
N LEU A 196 8.36 -17.45 5.70
CA LEU A 196 7.99 -16.03 5.63
C LEU A 196 8.23 -15.37 4.27
N TYR A 197 8.74 -16.09 3.28
CA TYR A 197 8.92 -15.59 1.91
C TYR A 197 8.53 -16.63 0.87
N VAL A 198 8.38 -16.19 -0.39
CA VAL A 198 8.12 -17.08 -1.53
C VAL A 198 9.48 -17.41 -2.17
N ASN A 199 9.78 -18.70 -2.31
CA ASN A 199 10.98 -19.13 -3.01
C ASN A 199 10.77 -19.01 -4.53
N THR A 200 11.62 -18.26 -5.22
CA THR A 200 11.51 -18.01 -6.67
C THR A 200 11.68 -19.28 -7.51
N SER A 201 12.34 -20.30 -6.99
CA SER A 201 12.44 -21.61 -7.65
C SER A 201 11.08 -22.31 -7.87
N ARG A 202 10.00 -21.82 -7.26
CA ARG A 202 8.63 -22.32 -7.49
C ARG A 202 7.84 -21.51 -8.53
N LEU A 203 8.36 -20.37 -9.01
CA LEU A 203 7.69 -19.56 -10.03
C LEU A 203 7.87 -20.13 -11.45
N ASP A 204 8.84 -21.01 -11.66
CA ASP A 204 9.06 -21.69 -12.92
C ASP A 204 8.03 -22.80 -13.25
N LEU A 205 7.10 -23.07 -12.32
CA LEU A 205 6.04 -24.07 -12.48
C LEU A 205 4.72 -23.49 -13.00
N ILE A 206 4.69 -22.18 -13.35
CA ILE A 206 3.53 -21.52 -13.96
C ILE A 206 3.95 -21.00 -15.34
N LYS A 207 4.31 -21.94 -16.21
CA LYS A 207 4.39 -21.74 -17.68
C LYS A 207 3.34 -22.59 -18.36
#